data_9e629442c9dfa2654959a32e490a2f82
#
_entry.id   9e629442c9dfa2654959a32e490a2f82
#
_cell.length_a   1.000
_cell.length_b   1.000
_cell.length_c   1.000
_cell.angle_alpha   90.00
_cell.angle_beta   90.00
_cell.angle_gamma   90.00
#
_symmetry.space_group_name_H-M   'P 1'
#
loop_
_entity.id
_entity.type
_entity.pdbx_description
1 polymer ?
#
loop_
_entity_poly.entity_id
_entity_poly.type
_entity_poly.pdbx_seq_one_letter_code
_entity_poly.pdbx_strand_id
1 'polypeptide(L)'
;MKIEVLDSAEEDLIDGFKFYENKSSGLGDYFLDSIFSDIESLRVYAGIHALHFGYHRLLSKRFPFAIYYRLHNKKIRVYAVLDCRRSPAWARNRLS
;
A
#
# COMPACT_ATOMS: atom_id res chain seq x y z
N MET A 1 4.89 -15.99 -6.71
CA MET A 1 3.94 -15.85 -5.60
C MET A 1 2.69 -15.13 -6.04
N LYS A 2 1.54 -15.52 -5.51
CA LYS A 2 0.28 -14.85 -5.79
C LYS A 2 0.13 -13.61 -4.91
N ILE A 3 -0.29 -12.51 -5.50
CA ILE A 3 -0.56 -11.26 -4.78
C ILE A 3 -2.07 -11.11 -4.62
N GLU A 4 -2.50 -10.87 -3.40
CA GLU A 4 -3.91 -10.66 -3.05
C GLU A 4 -4.04 -9.29 -2.38
N VAL A 5 -4.81 -8.39 -2.99
CA VAL A 5 -5.10 -7.08 -2.41
C VAL A 5 -6.44 -7.18 -1.69
N LEU A 6 -6.43 -7.05 -0.37
CA LEU A 6 -7.63 -7.20 0.43
C LEU A 6 -8.54 -6.00 0.29
N ASP A 7 -9.82 -6.16 0.64
CA ASP A 7 -10.84 -5.12 0.49
C ASP A 7 -10.45 -3.80 1.15
N SER A 8 -9.88 -3.86 2.36
CA SER A 8 -9.46 -2.65 3.07
C SER A 8 -8.38 -1.88 2.30
N ALA A 9 -7.45 -2.61 1.67
CA ALA A 9 -6.40 -1.99 0.84
C ALA A 9 -6.99 -1.41 -0.45
N GLU A 10 -7.98 -2.09 -1.04
CA GLU A 10 -8.66 -1.55 -2.22
C GLU A 10 -9.36 -0.23 -1.89
N GLU A 11 -10.01 -0.15 -0.74
CA GLU A 11 -10.64 1.09 -0.29
C GLU A 11 -9.61 2.20 -0.11
N ASP A 12 -8.45 1.88 0.45
CA ASP A 12 -7.35 2.84 0.57
C ASP A 12 -6.90 3.36 -0.78
N LEU A 13 -6.82 2.49 -1.78
CA LEU A 13 -6.44 2.88 -3.15
C LEU A 13 -7.49 3.79 -3.78
N ILE A 14 -8.76 3.50 -3.55
CA ILE A 14 -9.86 4.34 -4.06
C ILE A 14 -9.78 5.73 -3.42
N ASP A 15 -9.58 5.79 -2.10
CA ASP A 15 -9.46 7.06 -1.38
C ASP A 15 -8.27 7.87 -1.89
N GLY A 16 -7.14 7.22 -2.07
CA GLY A 16 -5.95 7.88 -2.61
C GLY A 16 -6.17 8.39 -4.04
N PHE A 17 -6.81 7.58 -4.87
CA PHE A 17 -7.16 7.99 -6.23
C PHE A 17 -8.01 9.26 -6.22
N LYS A 18 -9.07 9.27 -5.44
CA LYS A 18 -9.98 10.43 -5.37
C LYS A 18 -9.27 11.67 -4.90
N PHE A 19 -8.41 11.53 -3.87
CA PHE A 19 -7.65 12.65 -3.35
C PHE A 19 -6.77 13.29 -4.42
N TYR A 20 -6.02 12.48 -5.16
CA TYR A 20 -5.10 13.01 -6.17
C TYR A 20 -5.82 13.47 -7.43
N GLU A 21 -6.87 12.77 -7.84
CA GLU A 21 -7.64 13.18 -9.02
C GLU A 21 -8.33 14.53 -8.79
N ASN A 22 -8.77 14.81 -7.57
CA ASN A 22 -9.33 16.12 -7.22
C ASN A 22 -8.28 17.23 -7.26
N LYS A 23 -7.00 16.90 -7.15
CA LYS A 23 -5.92 17.88 -7.24
C LYS A 23 -5.62 18.25 -8.69
N SER A 24 -5.63 17.25 -9.57
CA SER A 24 -5.31 17.45 -10.97
C SER A 24 -5.81 16.27 -11.78
N SER A 25 -6.45 16.54 -12.90
CA SER A 25 -6.95 15.49 -13.80
C SER A 25 -5.79 14.60 -14.26
N GLY A 26 -5.98 13.28 -14.13
CA GLY A 26 -4.97 12.28 -14.48
C GLY A 26 -4.03 11.92 -13.34
N LEU A 27 -3.99 12.71 -12.27
CA LEU A 27 -3.07 12.44 -11.15
C LEU A 27 -3.49 11.21 -10.36
N GLY A 28 -4.80 10.93 -10.29
CA GLY A 28 -5.31 9.72 -9.65
C GLY A 28 -4.85 8.47 -10.37
N ASP A 29 -4.91 8.47 -11.70
CA ASP A 29 -4.42 7.34 -12.49
C ASP A 29 -2.92 7.14 -12.29
N TYR A 30 -2.15 8.22 -12.27
CA TYR A 30 -0.72 8.15 -12.02
C TYR A 30 -0.44 7.57 -10.64
N PHE A 31 -1.21 7.96 -9.62
CA PHE A 31 -1.09 7.40 -8.27
C PHE A 31 -1.32 5.89 -8.30
N LEU A 32 -2.42 5.42 -8.91
CA LEU A 32 -2.72 3.99 -8.98
C LEU A 32 -1.63 3.21 -9.71
N ASP A 33 -1.19 3.71 -10.86
CA ASP A 33 -0.13 3.03 -11.62
C ASP A 33 1.15 2.92 -10.80
N SER A 34 1.49 3.97 -10.07
CA SER A 34 2.68 4.00 -9.23
C SER A 34 2.59 2.99 -8.08
N ILE A 35 1.46 2.97 -7.37
CA ILE A 35 1.26 2.04 -6.25
C ILE A 35 1.22 0.60 -6.75
N PHE A 36 0.52 0.33 -7.86
CA PHE A 36 0.47 -1.03 -8.40
C PHE A 36 1.83 -1.50 -8.89
N SER A 37 2.66 -0.60 -9.41
CA SER A 37 4.03 -0.95 -9.77
C SER A 37 4.83 -1.34 -8.53
N ASP A 38 4.66 -0.61 -7.42
CA ASP A 38 5.32 -0.96 -6.16
C ASP A 38 4.83 -2.31 -5.64
N ILE A 39 3.52 -2.57 -5.70
CA ILE A 39 2.95 -3.86 -5.29
C ILE A 39 3.52 -4.99 -6.16
N GLU A 40 3.62 -4.80 -7.48
CA GLU A 40 4.18 -5.81 -8.38
C GLU A 40 5.63 -6.15 -8.04
N SER A 41 6.40 -5.19 -7.51
CA SER A 41 7.78 -5.46 -7.11
C SER A 41 7.86 -6.52 -6.02
N LEU A 42 6.77 -6.76 -5.30
CA LEU A 42 6.73 -7.79 -4.25
C LEU A 42 6.87 -9.20 -4.81
N ARG A 43 6.63 -9.41 -6.09
CA ARG A 43 6.87 -10.74 -6.71
C ARG A 43 8.33 -11.13 -6.60
N VAL A 44 9.23 -10.13 -6.56
CA VAL A 44 10.68 -10.35 -6.47
C VAL A 44 11.17 -10.11 -5.03
N TYR A 45 10.67 -9.07 -4.37
CA TYR A 45 11.25 -8.57 -3.13
C TYR A 45 10.42 -8.85 -1.87
N ALA A 46 9.33 -9.61 -1.95
CA ALA A 46 8.50 -9.86 -0.78
C ALA A 46 9.32 -10.43 0.38
N GLY A 47 9.10 -9.88 1.57
CA GLY A 47 9.73 -10.36 2.80
C GLY A 47 10.98 -9.62 3.21
N ILE A 48 11.60 -8.82 2.31
CA ILE A 48 12.83 -8.08 2.67
C ILE A 48 12.53 -6.81 3.49
N HIS A 49 11.30 -6.37 3.50
CA HIS A 49 10.92 -5.10 4.13
C HIS A 49 10.78 -5.24 5.63
N ALA A 50 11.20 -4.20 6.37
CA ALA A 50 11.09 -4.20 7.82
C ALA A 50 9.64 -4.32 8.29
N LEU A 51 9.45 -4.92 9.47
CA LEU A 51 8.13 -5.08 10.07
C LEU A 51 7.74 -3.82 10.85
N HIS A 52 6.50 -3.39 10.65
CA HIS A 52 5.88 -2.29 11.40
C HIS A 52 4.48 -2.73 11.79
N PHE A 53 4.19 -2.73 13.08
CA PHE A 53 2.89 -3.17 13.62
C PHE A 53 2.53 -4.60 13.19
N GLY A 54 3.56 -5.45 13.01
CA GLY A 54 3.36 -6.84 12.61
C GLY A 54 3.20 -7.07 11.11
N TYR A 55 3.40 -6.04 10.29
CA TYR A 55 3.31 -6.12 8.82
C TYR A 55 4.62 -5.66 8.19
N HIS A 56 4.98 -6.24 7.07
CA HIS A 56 6.06 -5.70 6.25
C HIS A 56 5.62 -4.38 5.65
N ARG A 57 6.49 -3.39 5.65
CA ARG A 57 6.17 -2.06 5.13
C ARG A 57 7.04 -1.70 3.93
N LEU A 58 6.42 -1.61 2.76
CA LEU A 58 7.08 -1.15 1.54
C LEU A 58 6.71 0.32 1.32
N LEU A 59 7.73 1.19 1.29
CA LEU A 59 7.51 2.60 1.00
C LEU A 59 7.37 2.80 -0.51
N SER A 60 6.32 3.51 -0.93
CA SER A 60 6.14 3.85 -2.33
C SER A 60 7.28 4.74 -2.81
N LYS A 61 7.68 4.59 -4.07
CA LYS A 61 8.79 5.36 -4.64
C LYS A 61 8.39 6.79 -4.99
N ARG A 62 7.14 7.02 -5.37
CA ARG A 62 6.69 8.31 -5.93
C ARG A 62 5.71 9.07 -5.08
N PHE A 63 5.01 8.39 -4.17
CA PHE A 63 4.00 9.00 -3.33
C PHE A 63 4.32 8.75 -1.87
N PRO A 64 3.91 9.64 -0.96
CA PRO A 64 4.18 9.46 0.47
C PRO A 64 3.22 8.44 1.08
N PHE A 65 3.23 7.23 0.54
CA PHE A 65 2.39 6.13 0.98
C PHE A 65 3.22 4.91 1.30
N ALA A 66 2.74 4.09 2.21
CA ALA A 66 3.34 2.81 2.56
C ALA A 66 2.35 1.68 2.30
N ILE A 67 2.87 0.59 1.76
CA ILE A 67 2.10 -0.61 1.47
C ILE A 67 2.44 -1.62 2.56
N TYR A 68 1.41 -2.07 3.30
CA TYR A 68 1.55 -3.02 4.38
C TYR A 68 1.08 -4.38 3.95
N TYR A 69 1.95 -5.37 4.06
CA TYR A 69 1.63 -6.73 3.59
C TYR A 69 2.16 -7.79 4.54
N ARG A 70 1.62 -9.00 4.39
CA ARG A 70 2.10 -10.20 5.08
C ARG A 70 2.29 -11.31 4.07
N LEU A 71 3.21 -12.22 4.40
CA LEU A 71 3.41 -13.45 3.66
C LEU A 71 2.65 -14.56 4.36
N HIS A 72 1.88 -15.34 3.59
CA HIS A 72 1.12 -16.45 4.14
C HIS A 72 0.97 -17.55 3.09
N ASN A 73 1.57 -18.72 3.33
CA ASN A 73 1.47 -19.88 2.44
C ASN A 73 1.74 -19.53 0.97
N LYS A 74 2.87 -18.90 0.69
CA LYS A 74 3.28 -18.50 -0.66
C LYS A 74 2.36 -17.46 -1.29
N LYS A 75 1.55 -16.79 -0.49
CA LYS A 75 0.73 -15.66 -0.92
C LYS A 75 1.24 -14.38 -0.30
N ILE A 76 1.14 -13.30 -1.05
CA ILE A 76 1.44 -11.95 -0.57
C ILE A 76 0.10 -11.27 -0.39
N ARG A 77 -0.26 -10.95 0.87
CA ARG A 77 -1.52 -10.28 1.17
C ARG A 77 -1.26 -8.82 1.49
N VAL A 78 -1.82 -7.93 0.68
CA VAL A 78 -1.73 -6.49 0.92
C VAL A 78 -2.93 -6.07 1.77
N TYR A 79 -2.65 -5.59 2.99
CA TYR A 79 -3.67 -5.23 3.97
C TYR A 79 -4.06 -3.77 3.95
N ALA A 80 -3.12 -2.90 3.63
CA ALA A 80 -3.37 -1.46 3.68
C ALA A 80 -2.38 -0.70 2.81
N VAL A 81 -2.84 0.47 2.31
CA VAL A 81 -2.01 1.42 1.59
C VAL A 81 -2.26 2.77 2.26
N LEU A 82 -1.35 3.19 3.14
CA LEU A 82 -1.59 4.28 4.06
C LEU A 82 -0.68 5.48 3.78
N ASP A 83 -1.25 6.66 3.95
CA ASP A 83 -0.53 7.93 3.82
C ASP A 83 0.46 8.07 4.97
N CYS A 84 1.77 8.16 4.65
CA CYS A 84 2.83 8.28 5.63
C CYS A 84 2.84 9.62 6.37
N ARG A 85 2.08 10.60 5.88
CA ARG A 85 1.98 11.91 6.53
C ARG A 85 1.00 11.88 7.71
N ARG A 86 0.20 10.82 7.83
CA ARG A 86 -0.68 10.61 8.98
C ARG A 86 0.11 10.16 10.20
N SER A 87 -0.47 10.34 11.39
CA SER A 87 0.20 9.98 12.64
C SER A 87 0.43 8.47 12.75
N PRO A 88 1.49 8.03 13.47
CA PRO A 88 1.68 6.61 13.72
C PRO A 88 0.50 5.94 14.42
N ALA A 89 -0.20 6.68 15.29
CA ALA A 89 -1.38 6.14 15.99
C ALA A 89 -2.49 5.81 15.01
N TRP A 90 -2.69 6.64 13.99
CA TRP A 90 -3.70 6.38 12.97
C TRP A 90 -3.37 5.11 12.19
N ALA A 91 -2.11 4.96 11.78
CA ALA A 91 -1.67 3.76 11.06
C ALA A 91 -1.82 2.51 11.92
N ARG A 92 -1.43 2.60 13.19
CA ARG A 92 -1.57 1.48 14.13
C ARG A 92 -3.02 1.04 14.25
N ASN A 93 -3.95 1.99 14.35
CA ASN A 93 -5.38 1.68 14.47
C ASN A 93 -5.91 1.00 13.21
N ARG A 94 -5.45 1.43 12.03
CA ARG A 94 -5.85 0.81 10.77
C ARG A 94 -5.36 -0.62 10.64
N LEU A 95 -4.22 -0.94 11.25
CA LEU A 95 -3.56 -2.24 11.13
C LEU A 95 -3.88 -3.19 12.29
N SER A 96 -4.63 -2.74 13.27
CA SER A 96 -4.99 -3.58 14.43
C SER A 96 -6.30 -4.33 14.23
#